data_9588b77cbf0c58e9a0791d3a4c97e414
#
_entry.id   9588b77cbf0c58e9a0791d3a4c97e414
#
_cell.length_a   1.000
_cell.length_b   1.000
_cell.length_c   1.000
_cell.angle_alpha   90.00
_cell.angle_beta   90.00
_cell.angle_gamma   90.00
#
_symmetry.space_group_name_H-M   'P 1'
#
loop_
_entity.id
_entity.type
_entity.pdbx_description
1 polymer ?
#
loop_
_entity_poly.entity_id
_entity_poly.type
_entity_poly.pdbx_seq_one_letter_code
_entity_poly.pdbx_strand_id
1 'polypeptide(L)' 'MASHRAGLVCAHHHLYSTLARGMPAPKSPPKTFLQILQQVWWRLDIALDNERIYWTAILGATEALLNGTPCIIDH' A
#
# COMPACT_ATOMS: atom_id res chain seq x y z
N MET A 1 -7.44 29.96 -2.85
CA MET A 1 -8.06 29.85 -1.60
C MET A 1 -8.52 28.46 -1.30
N ALA A 2 -8.49 28.13 -0.11
CA ALA A 2 -8.89 26.82 0.30
C ALA A 2 -10.41 26.70 0.35
N SER A 3 -10.94 25.64 -0.20
CA SER A 3 -12.31 25.28 0.07
C SER A 3 -12.41 24.63 1.44
N HIS A 4 -13.54 24.75 2.08
CA HIS A 4 -13.77 24.16 3.40
C HIS A 4 -14.43 22.78 3.32
N ARG A 5 -14.34 22.12 2.18
CA ARG A 5 -14.90 20.78 2.08
C ARG A 5 -14.00 19.76 2.79
N ALA A 6 -14.61 18.72 3.32
CA ALA A 6 -13.90 17.61 3.92
C ALA A 6 -12.99 16.92 2.93
N GLY A 7 -11.89 16.37 3.40
CA GLY A 7 -11.03 15.52 2.61
C GLY A 7 -11.69 14.18 2.30
N LEU A 8 -11.10 13.47 1.38
CA LEU A 8 -11.56 12.14 1.00
C LEU A 8 -11.23 11.11 2.08
N VAL A 9 -12.02 10.05 2.12
CA VAL A 9 -11.78 8.91 3.01
C VAL A 9 -11.50 7.69 2.15
N CYS A 10 -10.41 6.99 2.43
CA CYS A 10 -10.13 5.70 1.83
C CYS A 10 -10.51 4.60 2.81
N ALA A 11 -11.59 3.90 2.53
CA ALA A 11 -12.15 2.89 3.43
C ALA A 11 -11.44 1.53 3.32
N HIS A 12 -10.59 1.34 2.33
CA HIS A 12 -9.83 0.11 2.14
C HIS A 12 -8.45 0.44 1.61
N HIS A 13 -7.42 0.16 2.39
CA HIS A 13 -6.04 0.45 2.04
C HIS A 13 -5.10 -0.54 2.69
N HIS A 14 -3.92 -0.68 2.10
CA HIS A 14 -2.85 -1.50 2.64
C HIS A 14 -1.56 -0.68 2.65
N LEU A 15 -1.30 0.04 3.72
CA LEU A 15 -0.12 0.89 3.83
C LEU A 15 1.18 0.11 3.69
N TYR A 16 1.21 -1.11 4.19
CA TYR A 16 2.44 -1.92 4.17
C TYR A 16 2.93 -2.24 2.76
N SER A 17 2.07 -2.16 1.76
CA SER A 17 2.45 -2.47 0.38
C SER A 17 2.92 -1.26 -0.42
N THR A 18 3.03 -0.08 0.18
CA THR A 18 3.41 1.14 -0.54
C THR A 18 4.76 1.00 -1.23
N LEU A 19 5.73 0.35 -0.59
CA LEU A 19 7.06 0.14 -1.15
C LEU A 19 7.13 -1.01 -2.16
N ALA A 20 6.01 -1.68 -2.43
CA ALA A 20 5.97 -2.75 -3.43
C ALA A 20 6.09 -2.22 -4.87
N ARG A 21 5.99 -0.93 -5.07
CA ARG A 21 6.24 -0.31 -6.37
C ARG A 21 7.66 -0.65 -6.83
N GLY A 22 7.80 -1.09 -8.07
CA GLY A 22 9.09 -1.52 -8.60
C GLY A 22 9.51 -2.92 -8.16
N MET A 23 8.71 -3.62 -7.39
CA MET A 23 8.96 -5.01 -7.07
C MET A 23 9.00 -5.85 -8.35
N PRO A 24 9.96 -6.80 -8.48
CA PRO A 24 10.04 -7.62 -9.66
C PRO A 24 8.73 -8.37 -9.92
N ALA A 25 8.31 -8.40 -11.19
CA ALA A 25 7.12 -9.11 -11.58
C ALA A 25 7.26 -10.62 -11.34
N PRO A 26 6.15 -11.34 -11.11
CA PRO A 26 6.18 -12.80 -11.07
C PRO A 26 6.73 -13.39 -12.37
N LYS A 27 7.35 -14.56 -12.27
CA LYS A 27 7.91 -15.26 -13.45
C LYS A 27 6.82 -15.64 -14.45
N SER A 28 5.60 -15.88 -13.97
CA SER A 28 4.44 -16.16 -14.78
C SER A 28 3.24 -15.39 -14.25
N PRO A 29 2.26 -15.02 -15.10
CA PRO A 29 1.07 -14.33 -14.62
C PRO A 29 0.29 -15.19 -13.63
N PRO A 30 -0.09 -14.63 -12.46
CA PRO A 30 -0.93 -15.37 -11.52
C PRO A 30 -2.33 -15.57 -12.10
N LYS A 31 -2.84 -16.81 -12.01
CA LYS A 31 -4.15 -17.17 -12.55
C LYS A 31 -5.20 -17.41 -11.48
N THR A 32 -4.79 -17.58 -10.23
CA THR A 32 -5.69 -17.82 -9.11
C THR A 32 -5.35 -16.89 -7.96
N PHE A 33 -6.29 -16.71 -7.03
CA PHE A 33 -6.05 -15.90 -5.84
C PHE A 33 -4.88 -16.45 -5.01
N LEU A 34 -4.78 -17.77 -4.89
CA LEU A 34 -3.66 -18.39 -4.19
C LEU A 34 -2.32 -18.04 -4.86
N GLN A 35 -2.25 -18.07 -6.18
CA GLN A 35 -1.04 -17.69 -6.90
C GLN A 35 -0.68 -16.22 -6.70
N ILE A 36 -1.68 -15.33 -6.60
CA ILE A 36 -1.44 -13.93 -6.28
C ILE A 36 -0.81 -13.81 -4.89
N LEU A 37 -1.31 -14.54 -3.91
CA LEU A 37 -0.72 -14.56 -2.57
C LEU A 37 0.72 -15.07 -2.61
N GLN A 38 0.97 -16.20 -3.25
CA GLN A 38 2.28 -16.84 -3.29
C GLN A 38 3.32 -16.01 -4.04
N GLN A 39 2.94 -15.43 -5.18
CA GLN A 39 3.88 -14.78 -6.08
C GLN A 39 4.06 -13.29 -5.80
N VAL A 40 3.13 -12.66 -5.10
CA VAL A 40 3.17 -11.22 -4.82
C VAL A 40 3.16 -10.95 -3.32
N TRP A 41 2.04 -11.22 -2.66
CA TRP A 41 1.83 -10.78 -1.28
C TRP A 41 2.77 -11.45 -0.29
N TRP A 42 2.92 -12.75 -0.35
CA TRP A 42 3.80 -13.46 0.58
C TRP A 42 5.27 -13.14 0.34
N ARG A 43 5.67 -12.89 -0.90
CA ARG A 43 7.02 -12.41 -1.20
C ARG A 43 7.27 -11.04 -0.58
N LEU A 44 6.29 -10.15 -0.66
CA LEU A 44 6.37 -8.84 -0.03
C LEU A 44 6.45 -8.98 1.49
N ASP A 45 5.59 -9.80 2.08
CA ASP A 45 5.56 -10.00 3.53
C ASP A 45 6.91 -10.49 4.07
N ILE A 46 7.54 -11.43 3.37
CA ILE A 46 8.86 -11.94 3.76
C ILE A 46 9.94 -10.86 3.64
N ALA A 47 9.84 -10.00 2.64
CA ALA A 47 10.84 -8.96 2.40
C ALA A 47 10.75 -7.78 3.38
N LEU A 48 9.60 -7.59 4.05
CA LEU A 48 9.41 -6.48 4.98
C LEU A 48 9.95 -6.82 6.36
N ASP A 49 10.67 -5.89 6.96
CA ASP A 49 11.07 -5.90 8.36
C ASP A 49 10.41 -4.71 9.08
N ASN A 50 10.67 -4.56 10.38
CA ASN A 50 10.06 -3.50 11.18
C ASN A 50 10.39 -2.11 10.64
N GLU A 51 11.61 -1.88 10.21
CA GLU A 51 12.02 -0.59 9.66
C GLU A 51 11.33 -0.30 8.34
N ARG A 52 11.26 -1.28 7.45
CA ARG A 52 10.59 -1.13 6.16
C ARG A 52 9.08 -0.94 6.31
N ILE A 53 8.47 -1.64 7.24
CA ILE A 53 7.05 -1.45 7.56
C ILE A 53 6.78 -0.02 8.02
N TYR A 54 7.65 0.50 8.90
CA TYR A 54 7.56 1.89 9.35
C TYR A 54 7.59 2.88 8.18
N TRP A 55 8.59 2.75 7.31
CA TRP A 55 8.77 3.69 6.21
C TRP A 55 7.69 3.54 5.13
N THR A 56 7.22 2.34 4.86
CA THR A 56 6.13 2.14 3.90
C THR A 56 4.84 2.79 4.39
N ALA A 57 4.57 2.72 5.70
CA ALA A 57 3.40 3.39 6.28
C ALA A 57 3.53 4.91 6.22
N ILE A 58 4.70 5.46 6.55
CA ILE A 58 4.96 6.90 6.48
C ILE A 58 4.80 7.42 5.05
N LEU A 59 5.38 6.73 4.08
CA LEU A 59 5.29 7.12 2.68
C LEU A 59 3.85 7.08 2.18
N GLY A 60 3.13 6.00 2.46
CA GLY A 60 1.74 5.84 2.03
C GLY A 60 0.81 6.88 2.67
N ALA A 61 0.98 7.16 3.96
CA ALA A 61 0.20 8.17 4.65
C ALA A 61 0.50 9.58 4.10
N THR A 62 1.77 9.86 3.83
CA THR A 62 2.18 11.16 3.25
C THR A 62 1.56 11.35 1.87
N GLU A 63 1.62 10.36 1.02
CA GLU A 63 1.00 10.42 -0.30
C GLU A 63 -0.51 10.64 -0.22
N ALA A 64 -1.18 9.95 0.71
CA ALA A 64 -2.61 10.12 0.91
C ALA A 64 -2.96 11.56 1.31
N LEU A 65 -2.20 12.14 2.24
CA LEU A 65 -2.42 13.54 2.65
C LEU A 65 -2.19 14.50 1.48
N LEU A 66 -1.12 14.31 0.71
CA LEU A 66 -0.80 15.16 -0.43
C LEU A 66 -1.87 15.09 -1.52
N ASN A 67 -2.60 13.98 -1.60
CA ASN A 67 -3.65 13.79 -2.58
C ASN A 67 -5.07 14.01 -2.02
N GLY A 68 -5.18 14.63 -0.86
CA GLY A 68 -6.46 15.03 -0.29
C GLY A 68 -7.23 13.91 0.39
N THR A 69 -6.56 12.85 0.84
CA THR A 69 -7.18 11.72 1.55
C THR A 69 -6.61 11.64 2.97
N PRO A 70 -7.10 12.47 3.90
CA PRO A 70 -6.55 12.52 5.26
C PRO A 70 -7.01 11.39 6.17
N CYS A 71 -7.95 10.58 5.75
CA CYS A 71 -8.48 9.48 6.54
C CYS A 71 -8.38 8.17 5.78
N ILE A 72 -7.72 7.19 6.37
CA ILE A 72 -7.52 5.86 5.78
C ILE A 72 -7.92 4.81 6.81
N ILE A 73 -8.62 3.78 6.34
CA ILE A 73 -8.81 2.56 7.11
C ILE A 73 -7.82 1.53 6.56
N ASP A 74 -6.79 1.27 7.34
CA ASP A 74 -5.71 0.35 6.95
C ASP A 74 -6.10 -1.09 7.30
N HIS A 75 -5.86 -1.98 6.38
CA HIS A 75 -6.20 -3.40 6.55
C HIS A 75 -4.96 -4.27 6.63
#